data_a059d74347cef31ddf5628bc995d9b8b
#
_entry.id   a059d74347cef31ddf5628bc995d9b8b
#
_cell.length_a   1.000
_cell.length_b   1.000
_cell.length_c   1.000
_cell.angle_alpha   90.00
_cell.angle_beta   90.00
_cell.angle_gamma   90.00
#
_symmetry.space_group_name_H-M   'P 1'
#
loop_
_entity.id
_entity.type
_entity.pdbx_description
1 polymer ?
#
loop_
_entity_poly.entity_id
_entity_poly.type
_entity_poly.pdbx_seq_one_letter_code
_entity_poly.pdbx_strand_id
1 'polypeptide(L)'
;MLENMKRFTVFFALFAFSFSIQAEDKRVYSENDFINIFSGKPKARFLKYLGEPDDKQIAIKPKDASKVISRPTDNKNKKKDKMEMWYYSGVVEYSPGKTYLKTEITFINDRCRSISFFNQ
;
A
#
# COMPACT_ATOMS: atom_id res chain seq x y z
N MET A 1 23.79 29.99 41.96
CA MET A 1 24.07 28.95 41.61
C MET A 1 23.08 27.91 41.52
N LEU A 2 22.17 27.89 42.29
CA LEU A 2 21.24 27.01 42.20
C LEU A 2 20.41 27.14 41.00
N GLU A 3 20.21 28.23 40.57
CA GLU A 3 19.42 28.43 39.48
C GLU A 3 19.93 27.65 38.31
N ASN A 4 21.02 27.36 38.26
CA ASN A 4 21.54 26.74 37.16
C ASN A 4 20.96 25.43 36.91
N MET A 5 20.69 24.76 37.82
CA MET A 5 20.20 23.53 37.56
C MET A 5 18.87 23.47 37.08
N LYS A 6 18.10 24.35 37.37
CA LYS A 6 16.86 24.35 36.86
C LYS A 6 16.81 24.34 35.42
N ARG A 7 17.66 24.89 34.80
CA ARG A 7 17.59 24.99 33.45
C ARG A 7 17.72 23.74 32.78
N PHE A 8 18.38 22.84 33.23
CA PHE A 8 18.56 21.67 32.61
C PHE A 8 17.36 20.88 32.46
N THR A 9 16.59 20.78 33.39
CA THR A 9 15.50 19.95 33.30
C THR A 9 14.59 20.29 32.19
N VAL A 10 14.55 21.39 31.82
CA VAL A 10 13.72 21.79 30.80
C VAL A 10 13.97 21.14 29.52
N PHE A 11 15.10 20.87 29.15
CA PHE A 11 15.39 20.36 27.94
C PHE A 11 14.83 19.04 27.67
N PHE A 12 14.85 18.24 28.50
CA PHE A 12 14.43 17.02 28.24
C PHE A 12 13.08 16.92 27.76
N ALA A 13 12.21 17.54 28.23
CA ALA A 13 10.91 17.48 27.83
C ALA A 13 10.71 17.62 26.44
N LEU A 14 11.44 18.32 25.84
CA LEU A 14 11.31 18.55 24.54
C LEU A 14 11.27 17.50 23.55
N PHE A 15 12.08 16.72 23.55
CA PHE A 15 12.05 15.83 22.55
C PHE A 15 11.24 14.66 22.75
N ALA A 16 10.53 14.58 23.68
CA ALA A 16 9.81 13.49 23.89
C ALA A 16 8.77 13.26 22.88
N PHE A 17 8.16 14.21 22.36
CA PHE A 17 7.13 13.95 21.50
C PHE A 17 7.37 14.20 20.15
N SER A 18 8.46 14.37 19.81
CA SER A 18 8.70 14.70 18.55
C SER A 18 8.31 13.70 17.54
N PHE A 19 8.24 12.52 17.80
CA PHE A 19 7.96 11.65 16.79
C PHE A 19 6.63 11.13 16.76
N SER A 20 5.81 11.57 17.46
CA SER A 20 4.57 11.02 17.42
C SER A 20 3.82 11.40 16.27
N ILE A 21 4.17 12.27 15.54
CA ILE A 21 3.45 12.64 14.51
C ILE A 21 3.27 11.93 13.32
N GLN A 22 4.01 11.45 12.79
CA GLN A 22 3.87 10.93 11.59
C GLN A 22 2.84 10.03 11.30
N ALA A 23 2.37 9.44 11.92
CA ALA A 23 1.51 8.51 11.56
C ALA A 23 0.41 8.79 10.73
N GLU A 24 -0.26 9.61 10.92
CA GLU A 24 -1.39 9.79 10.28
C GLU A 24 -1.55 10.37 9.06
N ASP A 25 -0.98 10.85 8.57
CA ASP A 25 -1.06 11.43 7.44
C ASP A 25 -1.68 10.68 6.35
N LYS A 26 -2.76 10.13 6.37
CA LYS A 26 -3.32 9.55 5.36
C LYS A 26 -3.71 10.45 4.33
N ARG A 27 -3.16 10.52 3.27
CA ARG A 27 -3.47 11.39 2.27
C ARG A 27 -4.56 10.85 1.43
N VAL A 28 -5.45 11.59 0.93
CA VAL A 28 -6.50 11.18 0.06
C VAL A 28 -6.15 11.64 -1.33
N TYR A 29 -6.28 10.78 -2.33
CA TYR A 29 -5.92 11.12 -3.68
C TYR A 29 -7.15 11.16 -4.58
N SER A 30 -7.10 11.88 -5.66
CA SER A 30 -8.19 11.82 -6.62
C SER A 30 -7.95 10.58 -7.45
N GLU A 31 -8.92 10.14 -8.18
CA GLU A 31 -8.74 8.93 -8.97
C GLU A 31 -7.60 9.09 -9.95
N ASN A 32 -7.55 10.17 -10.65
CA ASN A 32 -6.50 10.36 -11.59
C ASN A 32 -5.13 10.39 -10.95
N ASP A 33 -5.01 11.07 -9.88
CA ASP A 33 -3.73 11.12 -9.21
C ASP A 33 -3.32 9.75 -8.72
N PHE A 34 -4.27 9.01 -8.19
CA PHE A 34 -3.94 7.71 -7.65
C PHE A 34 -3.44 6.81 -8.78
N ILE A 35 -4.12 6.81 -9.90
CA ILE A 35 -3.70 5.99 -10.98
C ILE A 35 -2.36 6.44 -11.53
N ASN A 36 -2.13 7.71 -11.65
CA ASN A 36 -0.87 8.18 -12.12
C ASN A 36 0.31 7.85 -11.21
N ILE A 37 0.09 7.88 -9.95
CA ILE A 37 1.17 7.63 -9.03
C ILE A 37 1.43 6.17 -8.84
N PHE A 38 0.40 5.35 -8.85
CA PHE A 38 0.57 3.97 -8.50
C PHE A 38 0.46 2.92 -9.60
N SER A 39 -0.13 3.25 -10.72
CA SER A 39 -0.33 2.24 -11.72
C SER A 39 0.99 1.71 -12.25
N GLY A 40 1.14 0.43 -12.34
CA GLY A 40 2.37 -0.18 -12.82
C GLY A 40 3.53 -0.13 -11.87
N LYS A 41 3.34 0.37 -10.68
CA LYS A 41 4.47 0.52 -9.77
C LYS A 41 4.60 -0.65 -8.82
N PRO A 42 5.75 -0.81 -8.23
CA PRO A 42 5.97 -1.93 -7.33
C PRO A 42 5.29 -1.72 -6.00
N LYS A 43 5.11 -2.78 -5.22
CA LYS A 43 4.49 -2.69 -3.94
C LYS A 43 5.16 -1.69 -3.03
N ALA A 44 6.43 -1.52 -3.15
CA ALA A 44 7.14 -0.61 -2.25
C ALA A 44 6.60 0.80 -2.36
N ARG A 45 6.11 1.19 -3.53
CA ARG A 45 5.60 2.53 -3.66
C ARG A 45 4.31 2.66 -2.85
N PHE A 46 3.48 1.63 -2.83
CA PHE A 46 2.25 1.70 -2.08
C PHE A 46 2.57 1.76 -0.59
N LEU A 47 3.55 1.02 -0.13
CA LEU A 47 3.88 1.05 1.26
C LEU A 47 4.45 2.41 1.65
N LYS A 48 5.21 3.00 0.77
CA LYS A 48 5.78 4.26 1.09
C LYS A 48 4.74 5.36 1.16
N TYR A 49 3.81 5.40 0.26
CA TYR A 49 2.85 6.47 0.28
C TYR A 49 1.56 6.17 1.03
N LEU A 50 1.11 4.95 1.06
CA LEU A 50 -0.12 4.63 1.72
C LEU A 50 0.04 3.82 2.99
N GLY A 51 1.15 3.20 3.19
CA GLY A 51 1.36 2.38 4.36
C GLY A 51 0.79 1.02 4.14
N GLU A 52 0.62 0.26 5.18
CA GLU A 52 0.12 -1.08 5.06
C GLU A 52 -1.34 -1.08 4.67
N PRO A 53 -1.75 -2.02 3.88
CA PRO A 53 -3.14 -2.05 3.45
C PRO A 53 -4.02 -2.54 4.58
N ASP A 54 -5.31 -2.27 4.47
CA ASP A 54 -6.23 -2.69 5.48
C ASP A 54 -6.45 -4.18 5.39
N ASP A 55 -6.31 -4.77 4.24
CA ASP A 55 -6.46 -6.19 4.10
C ASP A 55 -5.63 -6.66 2.91
N LYS A 56 -5.20 -7.89 2.91
CA LYS A 56 -4.43 -8.45 1.85
C LYS A 56 -4.88 -9.84 1.55
N GLN A 57 -4.87 -10.24 0.31
CA GLN A 57 -5.19 -11.60 -0.06
C GLN A 57 -4.11 -12.06 -1.02
N ILE A 58 -3.64 -13.26 -0.88
CA ILE A 58 -2.60 -13.76 -1.74
C ILE A 58 -3.07 -15.00 -2.44
N ALA A 59 -2.89 -15.05 -3.72
CA ALA A 59 -3.30 -16.21 -4.46
C ALA A 59 -2.21 -16.56 -5.44
N ILE A 60 -1.93 -17.79 -5.62
CA ILE A 60 -0.95 -18.18 -6.55
C ILE A 60 -1.69 -18.78 -7.68
N LYS A 61 -1.57 -18.23 -8.88
CA LYS A 61 -2.27 -18.72 -9.93
C LYS A 61 -1.91 -20.12 -10.22
N PRO A 62 -2.79 -21.00 -10.21
CA PRO A 62 -2.51 -22.37 -10.44
C PRO A 62 -2.28 -22.61 -11.86
N LYS A 63 -1.15 -22.70 -12.29
CA LYS A 63 -0.90 -22.92 -13.53
C LYS A 63 -1.30 -24.21 -13.98
N ASP A 64 -1.53 -25.10 -13.18
CA ASP A 64 -1.82 -26.37 -13.63
C ASP A 64 -3.09 -26.39 -14.34
N ALA A 65 -3.94 -25.59 -14.03
CA ALA A 65 -5.17 -25.60 -14.64
C ALA A 65 -5.01 -25.47 -16.09
N SER A 66 -4.25 -24.63 -16.47
CA SER A 66 -4.17 -24.42 -17.80
C SER A 66 -3.22 -25.27 -18.49
N LYS A 67 -2.33 -25.76 -17.88
CA LYS A 67 -1.44 -26.43 -18.51
C LYS A 67 -1.69 -27.78 -18.77
N VAL A 68 -2.71 -28.20 -18.39
CA VAL A 68 -2.96 -29.45 -18.60
C VAL A 68 -2.75 -29.76 -20.00
N ILE A 69 -3.09 -28.94 -20.86
CA ILE A 69 -2.91 -29.18 -22.17
C ILE A 69 -1.68 -28.70 -22.72
N SER A 70 -0.95 -28.01 -22.11
CA SER A 70 0.17 -27.48 -22.69
C SER A 70 1.29 -28.41 -22.79
N ARG A 71 2.24 -28.13 -23.52
CA ARG A 71 3.32 -28.94 -23.60
C ARG A 71 4.12 -28.85 -22.43
N PRO A 72 4.64 -29.83 -21.98
CA PRO A 72 5.44 -29.83 -20.79
C PRO A 72 6.69 -29.04 -20.92
N THR A 73 7.15 -28.92 -22.06
CA THR A 73 8.39 -28.23 -22.14
C THR A 73 8.31 -26.82 -21.77
N ASP A 74 7.24 -26.23 -21.94
CA ASP A 74 7.17 -24.88 -21.55
C ASP A 74 7.22 -24.66 -20.15
N ASN A 75 6.81 -25.47 -19.38
CA ASN A 75 6.81 -25.18 -18.01
C ASN A 75 8.04 -25.17 -17.29
N LYS A 76 9.02 -25.69 -17.74
CA LYS A 76 10.18 -25.64 -16.98
C LYS A 76 10.63 -24.35 -16.65
N ASN A 77 10.64 -23.41 -17.45
CA ASN A 77 11.12 -22.12 -17.09
C ASN A 77 10.06 -21.20 -16.69
N LYS A 78 8.83 -21.53 -16.74
CA LYS A 78 7.86 -20.64 -16.31
C LYS A 78 7.71 -20.57 -14.87
N LYS A 79 7.77 -19.45 -14.28
CA LYS A 79 7.60 -19.31 -12.89
C LYS A 79 6.17 -19.14 -12.59
N LYS A 80 5.67 -19.48 -11.48
CA LYS A 80 4.33 -19.28 -11.11
C LYS A 80 4.09 -17.84 -10.90
N ASP A 81 3.03 -17.30 -11.35
CA ASP A 81 2.73 -15.90 -11.12
C ASP A 81 2.13 -15.78 -9.76
N LYS A 82 2.65 -14.89 -8.97
CA LYS A 82 2.16 -14.68 -7.66
C LYS A 82 1.21 -13.54 -7.72
N MET A 83 -0.01 -13.70 -7.33
CA MET A 83 -0.99 -12.64 -7.35
C MET A 83 -1.33 -12.23 -5.96
N GLU A 84 -1.38 -10.97 -5.69
CA GLU A 84 -1.67 -10.46 -4.39
C GLU A 84 -2.64 -9.33 -4.53
N MET A 85 -3.67 -9.24 -3.70
CA MET A 85 -4.59 -8.15 -3.77
C MET A 85 -4.57 -7.41 -2.48
N TRP A 86 -4.39 -6.12 -2.54
CA TRP A 86 -4.35 -5.29 -1.34
C TRP A 86 -5.55 -4.39 -1.35
N TYR A 87 -6.14 -4.15 -0.18
CA TYR A 87 -7.30 -3.31 -0.09
C TYR A 87 -7.06 -2.15 0.85
N TYR A 88 -7.42 -0.96 0.39
CA TYR A 88 -7.27 0.22 1.22
C TYR A 88 -8.64 0.89 1.31
N SER A 89 -8.94 1.53 2.41
CA SER A 89 -10.21 2.21 2.57
C SER A 89 -10.00 3.68 2.62
N GLY A 90 -10.84 4.43 1.99
CA GLY A 90 -10.81 5.88 2.13
C GLY A 90 -9.58 6.59 1.62
N VAL A 91 -8.88 6.04 0.65
CA VAL A 91 -7.71 6.71 0.16
C VAL A 91 -7.95 7.37 -1.19
N VAL A 92 -9.06 7.11 -1.86
CA VAL A 92 -9.30 7.70 -3.16
C VAL A 92 -10.65 8.38 -3.18
N GLU A 93 -10.69 9.61 -3.66
CA GLU A 93 -11.88 10.39 -3.66
C GLU A 93 -12.55 10.40 -4.99
N TYR A 94 -13.84 10.22 -5.08
CA TYR A 94 -14.51 10.28 -6.35
C TYR A 94 -15.33 11.55 -6.44
N SER A 95 -15.43 12.29 -5.36
CA SER A 95 -16.17 13.52 -5.36
C SER A 95 -15.71 14.27 -4.16
N PRO A 96 -15.79 15.55 -4.10
CA PRO A 96 -15.27 16.30 -2.98
C PRO A 96 -15.80 15.78 -1.67
N GLY A 97 -14.95 15.37 -0.83
CA GLY A 97 -15.33 14.88 0.48
C GLY A 97 -15.85 13.48 0.47
N LYS A 98 -15.92 12.80 -0.65
CA LYS A 98 -16.40 11.46 -0.68
C LYS A 98 -15.39 10.50 -1.19
N THR A 99 -15.02 9.52 -0.41
CA THR A 99 -14.00 8.57 -0.83
C THR A 99 -14.61 7.20 -1.06
N TYR A 100 -13.95 6.42 -1.87
CA TYR A 100 -14.42 5.07 -2.12
C TYR A 100 -14.23 4.26 -0.86
N LEU A 101 -15.15 3.37 -0.59
CA LEU A 101 -15.03 2.56 0.58
C LEU A 101 -13.89 1.59 0.45
N LYS A 102 -13.61 1.14 -0.70
CA LYS A 102 -12.54 0.20 -0.88
C LYS A 102 -11.81 0.39 -2.18
N THR A 103 -10.52 0.37 -2.16
CA THR A 103 -9.70 0.42 -3.36
C THR A 103 -8.91 -0.87 -3.40
N GLU A 104 -9.09 -1.64 -4.47
CA GLU A 104 -8.41 -2.90 -4.58
C GLU A 104 -7.25 -2.79 -5.54
N ILE A 105 -6.07 -3.18 -5.14
CA ILE A 105 -4.93 -3.15 -5.99
C ILE A 105 -4.48 -4.56 -6.23
N THR A 106 -4.35 -4.97 -7.47
CA THR A 106 -3.91 -6.30 -7.78
C THR A 106 -2.46 -6.25 -8.22
N PHE A 107 -1.61 -6.98 -7.53
CA PHE A 107 -0.22 -7.04 -7.89
C PHE A 107 0.07 -8.39 -8.51
N ILE A 108 0.82 -8.41 -9.58
CA ILE A 108 1.25 -9.66 -10.12
C ILE A 108 2.76 -9.61 -10.12
N ASN A 109 3.35 -10.51 -9.42
CA ASN A 109 4.79 -10.55 -9.23
C ASN A 109 5.29 -9.23 -8.67
N ASP A 110 4.58 -8.73 -7.65
CA ASP A 110 4.97 -7.55 -6.90
C ASP A 110 4.85 -6.24 -7.67
N ARG A 111 4.15 -6.23 -8.77
CA ARG A 111 3.97 -5.01 -9.48
C ARG A 111 2.50 -4.78 -9.74
N CYS A 112 2.03 -3.58 -9.58
CA CYS A 112 0.62 -3.27 -9.73
C CYS A 112 0.14 -3.49 -11.15
N ARG A 113 -0.87 -4.31 -11.32
CA ARG A 113 -1.40 -4.56 -12.60
C ARG A 113 -2.76 -3.98 -12.76
N SER A 114 -3.52 -3.84 -11.76
CA SER A 114 -4.83 -3.24 -11.89
C SER A 114 -5.28 -2.59 -10.61
N ILE A 115 -6.13 -1.60 -10.73
CA ILE A 115 -6.64 -0.87 -9.59
C ILE A 115 -8.14 -0.76 -9.81
N SER A 116 -8.91 -1.12 -8.81
CA SER A 116 -10.37 -1.05 -8.89
C SER A 116 -10.92 -0.32 -7.69
N PHE A 117 -11.98 0.44 -7.90
CA PHE A 117 -12.55 1.20 -6.81
C PHE A 117 -13.98 0.73 -6.55
N PHE A 118 -14.32 0.57 -5.29
CA PHE A 118 -15.64 0.12 -4.95
C PHE A 118 -16.30 0.97 -3.91
N ASN A 119 -17.57 1.19 -4.04
CA ASN A 119 -18.31 1.95 -3.08
C ASN A 119 -19.17 1.09 -2.23
N GLN A 120 -19.03 -0.16 -2.25
CA GLN A 120 -19.83 -0.97 -1.36
C GLN A 120 -19.11 -2.14 -0.94
#